data_24a1c8401c859f34a3fbcbcf6a680acb
#
_entry.id   24a1c8401c859f34a3fbcbcf6a680acb
#
_cell.length_a   1.000
_cell.length_b   1.000
_cell.length_c   1.000
_cell.angle_alpha   90.00
_cell.angle_beta   90.00
_cell.angle_gamma   90.00
#
_symmetry.space_group_name_H-M   'P 1'
#
loop_
_entity.id
_entity.type
_entity.pdbx_description
1 polymer ?
#
loop_
_entity_poly.entity_id
_entity_poly.type
_entity_poly.pdbx_seq_one_letter_code
_entity_poly.pdbx_strand_id
1 'polypeptide(L)'
;DFCEDLEILYVEGHSQDGTLDEIYRVIESYPDKDIKVLVQDGKGKGDAVRKGFDNARGDILMILDADLTVPPEDLPKFYEVIASGKGEYINGTRLVYPMENDAMRFLNFLANRTFSVIFTWLLNQRITDTLCGTKVLTKKNYNKIVANRSYFGEFDPFGDFDLIFGAAK
;
A
#
# COMPACT_ATOMS: atom_id res chain seq x y z
N ASP A 1 -2.92 19.13 4.19
CA ASP A 1 -3.91 18.17 3.70
C ASP A 1 -4.12 18.42 2.21
N PHE A 2 -4.11 17.37 1.40
CA PHE A 2 -4.28 17.43 -0.07
C PHE A 2 -5.71 17.03 -0.50
N CYS A 3 -6.57 16.68 0.46
CA CYS A 3 -8.00 16.43 0.28
C CYS A 3 -8.77 16.99 1.48
N GLU A 4 -10.08 17.17 1.33
CA GLU A 4 -10.94 17.75 2.37
C GLU A 4 -11.07 16.83 3.57
N ASP A 5 -11.23 15.52 3.34
CA ASP A 5 -11.40 14.49 4.36
C ASP A 5 -10.27 13.46 4.29
N LEU A 6 -9.24 13.65 5.09
CA LEU A 6 -8.13 12.72 5.23
C LEU A 6 -8.28 11.89 6.51
N GLU A 7 -8.45 10.58 6.35
CA GLU A 7 -8.38 9.59 7.42
C GLU A 7 -7.04 8.89 7.41
N ILE A 8 -6.40 8.76 8.55
CA ILE A 8 -5.13 8.03 8.74
C ILE A 8 -5.39 6.83 9.63
N LEU A 9 -5.16 5.62 9.10
CA LEU A 9 -5.29 4.38 9.84
C LEU A 9 -3.89 3.76 10.04
N TYR A 10 -3.41 3.78 11.26
CA TYR A 10 -2.26 2.97 11.64
C TYR A 10 -2.72 1.53 11.90
N VAL A 11 -2.09 0.56 11.26
CA VAL A 11 -2.36 -0.85 11.52
C VAL A 11 -1.12 -1.46 12.17
N GLU A 12 -1.21 -1.70 13.46
CA GLU A 12 -0.12 -2.16 14.30
C GLU A 12 -0.07 -3.69 14.31
N GLY A 13 1.11 -4.26 14.14
CA GLY A 13 1.36 -5.69 13.90
C GLY A 13 1.90 -6.46 15.10
N HIS A 14 1.52 -6.13 16.33
CA HIS A 14 2.01 -6.74 17.58
C HIS A 14 3.48 -6.48 17.85
N SER A 15 3.94 -5.26 17.59
CA SER A 15 5.31 -4.81 17.88
C SER A 15 5.62 -4.84 19.37
N GLN A 16 6.89 -5.12 19.71
CA GLN A 16 7.32 -5.21 21.12
C GLN A 16 8.26 -4.05 21.52
N ASP A 17 8.35 -3.03 20.70
CA ASP A 17 9.31 -1.92 20.81
C ASP A 17 8.68 -0.57 21.19
N GLY A 18 7.44 -0.58 21.70
CA GLY A 18 6.70 0.63 22.07
C GLY A 18 6.06 1.37 20.89
N THR A 19 6.02 0.80 19.69
CA THR A 19 5.37 1.39 18.51
C THR A 19 3.91 1.78 18.79
N LEU A 20 3.15 0.91 19.48
CA LEU A 20 1.74 1.18 19.79
C LEU A 20 1.58 2.39 20.71
N ASP A 21 2.43 2.52 21.73
CA ASP A 21 2.40 3.68 22.64
C ASP A 21 2.72 4.97 21.91
N GLU A 22 3.66 4.93 20.97
CA GLU A 22 4.01 6.08 20.14
C GLU A 22 2.85 6.48 19.21
N ILE A 23 2.13 5.52 18.65
CA ILE A 23 0.92 5.82 17.84
C ILE A 23 -0.14 6.53 18.72
N TYR A 24 -0.40 6.05 19.93
CA TYR A 24 -1.33 6.72 20.85
C TYR A 24 -0.87 8.13 21.20
N ARG A 25 0.43 8.33 21.45
CA ARG A 25 1.00 9.66 21.69
C ARG A 25 0.76 10.61 20.51
N VAL A 26 0.89 10.11 19.28
CA VAL A 26 0.62 10.89 18.05
C VAL A 26 -0.86 11.26 17.97
N ILE A 27 -1.76 10.30 18.20
CA ILE A 27 -3.21 10.56 18.19
C ILE A 27 -3.58 11.65 19.19
N GLU A 28 -3.06 11.60 20.41
CA GLU A 28 -3.29 12.62 21.45
C GLU A 28 -2.71 13.99 21.07
N SER A 29 -1.60 14.00 20.35
CA SER A 29 -0.93 15.26 19.92
C SER A 29 -1.65 15.97 18.78
N TYR A 30 -2.48 15.26 18.03
CA TYR A 30 -3.21 15.79 16.87
C TYR A 30 -4.72 15.50 16.94
N PRO A 31 -5.42 16.03 17.98
CA PRO A 31 -6.83 15.71 18.23
C PRO A 31 -7.79 16.18 17.11
N ASP A 32 -7.38 17.17 16.32
CA ASP A 32 -8.15 17.70 15.19
C ASP A 32 -7.99 16.88 13.90
N LYS A 33 -7.15 15.84 13.92
CA LYS A 33 -6.93 14.95 12.77
C LYS A 33 -7.69 13.64 12.97
N ASP A 34 -8.25 13.11 11.90
CA ASP A 34 -8.90 11.81 11.93
C ASP A 34 -7.85 10.69 11.85
N ILE A 35 -7.23 10.42 12.97
CA ILE A 35 -6.18 9.40 13.13
C ILE A 35 -6.70 8.28 14.02
N LYS A 36 -6.57 7.05 13.58
CA LYS A 36 -6.96 5.86 14.35
C LYS A 36 -5.87 4.80 14.31
N VAL A 37 -5.85 3.97 15.34
CA VAL A 37 -5.04 2.76 15.37
C VAL A 37 -5.91 1.52 15.36
N LEU A 38 -5.51 0.54 14.56
CA LEU A 38 -6.06 -0.81 14.51
C LEU A 38 -4.93 -1.78 14.84
N VAL A 39 -5.21 -2.79 15.65
CA VAL A 39 -4.26 -3.89 15.87
C VAL A 39 -4.66 -5.02 14.93
N GLN A 40 -3.73 -5.54 14.13
CA GLN A 40 -4.04 -6.60 13.18
C GLN A 40 -4.44 -7.91 13.90
N ASP A 41 -5.25 -8.74 13.26
CA ASP A 41 -5.73 -9.98 13.85
C ASP A 41 -4.79 -11.15 13.55
N GLY A 42 -4.21 -11.14 12.36
CA GLY A 42 -3.31 -12.16 11.86
C GLY A 42 -1.84 -11.74 11.90
N LYS A 43 -1.11 -12.07 10.84
CA LYS A 43 0.32 -11.77 10.70
C LYS A 43 0.65 -11.31 9.28
N GLY A 44 1.67 -10.47 9.19
CA GLY A 44 2.23 -10.02 7.93
C GLY A 44 1.48 -8.83 7.32
N LYS A 45 2.12 -8.23 6.32
CA LYS A 45 1.64 -7.00 5.69
C LYS A 45 0.25 -7.16 5.05
N GLY A 46 -0.01 -8.30 4.41
CA GLY A 46 -1.30 -8.53 3.73
C GLY A 46 -2.49 -8.49 4.69
N ASP A 47 -2.36 -9.05 5.88
CA ASP A 47 -3.39 -8.98 6.91
C ASP A 47 -3.62 -7.54 7.39
N ALA A 48 -2.52 -6.81 7.65
CA ALA A 48 -2.60 -5.40 8.05
C ALA A 48 -3.28 -4.53 6.98
N VAL A 49 -2.92 -4.70 5.71
CA VAL A 49 -3.52 -3.95 4.59
C VAL A 49 -5.01 -4.24 4.49
N ARG A 50 -5.41 -5.52 4.55
CA ARG A 50 -6.83 -5.90 4.51
C ARG A 50 -7.59 -5.27 5.66
N LYS A 51 -7.07 -5.38 6.89
CA LYS A 51 -7.71 -4.78 8.07
C LYS A 51 -7.84 -3.27 7.93
N GLY A 52 -6.81 -2.57 7.46
CA GLY A 52 -6.86 -1.15 7.20
C GLY A 52 -7.94 -0.78 6.18
N PHE A 53 -7.94 -1.43 5.02
CA PHE A 53 -8.88 -1.13 3.94
C PHE A 53 -10.34 -1.48 4.27
N ASP A 54 -10.58 -2.58 5.00
CA ASP A 54 -11.92 -2.98 5.42
C ASP A 54 -12.52 -1.96 6.41
N ASN A 55 -11.68 -1.33 7.24
CA ASN A 55 -12.10 -0.32 8.22
C ASN A 55 -12.04 1.12 7.71
N ALA A 56 -11.41 1.38 6.57
CA ALA A 56 -11.34 2.71 5.99
C ALA A 56 -12.72 3.22 5.55
N ARG A 57 -13.00 4.50 5.75
CA ARG A 57 -14.26 5.16 5.37
C ARG A 57 -14.15 5.90 4.03
N GLY A 58 -12.95 6.32 3.66
CA GLY A 58 -12.69 7.09 2.46
C GLY A 58 -12.97 6.33 1.16
N ASP A 59 -13.27 7.04 0.10
CA ASP A 59 -13.51 6.49 -1.24
C ASP A 59 -12.21 6.11 -1.97
N ILE A 60 -11.09 6.75 -1.62
CA ILE A 60 -9.77 6.45 -2.14
C ILE A 60 -8.93 5.85 -1.02
N LEU A 61 -8.38 4.67 -1.27
CA LEU A 61 -7.55 3.92 -0.34
C LEU A 61 -6.10 4.02 -0.79
N MET A 62 -5.21 4.34 0.14
CA MET A 62 -3.77 4.49 -0.10
C MET A 62 -2.98 3.73 0.94
N ILE A 63 -1.92 3.04 0.52
CA ILE A 63 -0.94 2.41 1.41
C ILE A 63 0.29 3.29 1.46
N LEU A 64 0.73 3.62 2.66
CA LEU A 64 2.02 4.21 2.94
C LEU A 64 2.76 3.30 3.92
N ASP A 65 3.89 2.75 3.48
CA ASP A 65 4.73 1.94 4.35
C ASP A 65 5.39 2.82 5.43
N ALA A 66 5.47 2.32 6.66
CA ALA A 66 6.02 3.06 7.80
C ALA A 66 7.52 3.39 7.68
N ASP A 67 8.23 2.72 6.77
CA ASP A 67 9.63 3.03 6.45
C ASP A 67 9.80 4.28 5.57
N LEU A 68 8.67 4.87 5.14
CA LEU A 68 8.61 6.07 4.30
C LEU A 68 9.49 5.98 3.04
N THR A 69 9.67 4.77 2.49
CA THR A 69 10.39 4.57 1.22
C THR A 69 9.82 5.41 0.09
N VAL A 70 8.52 5.67 0.12
CA VAL A 70 7.85 6.72 -0.67
C VAL A 70 7.54 7.88 0.27
N PRO A 71 8.07 9.08 0.01
CA PRO A 71 7.81 10.24 0.87
C PRO A 71 6.32 10.59 0.92
N PRO A 72 5.77 10.95 2.10
CA PRO A 72 4.38 11.38 2.23
C PRO A 72 4.02 12.57 1.31
N GLU A 73 4.98 13.42 1.00
CA GLU A 73 4.86 14.57 0.11
C GLU A 73 4.51 14.19 -1.33
N ASP A 74 4.74 12.93 -1.72
CA ASP A 74 4.38 12.43 -3.04
C ASP A 74 2.95 11.87 -3.10
N LEU A 75 2.29 11.64 -1.96
CA LEU A 75 0.91 11.12 -1.92
C LEU A 75 -0.10 11.96 -2.72
N PRO A 76 -0.03 13.31 -2.71
CA PRO A 76 -0.92 14.12 -3.53
C PRO A 76 -0.90 13.78 -5.01
N LYS A 77 0.27 13.42 -5.56
CA LYS A 77 0.41 13.03 -6.97
C LYS A 77 -0.38 11.74 -7.29
N PHE A 78 -0.33 10.76 -6.39
CA PHE A 78 -1.10 9.51 -6.54
C PHE A 78 -2.60 9.77 -6.41
N TYR A 79 -2.99 10.62 -5.45
CA TYR A 79 -4.37 11.03 -5.26
C TYR A 79 -4.96 11.68 -6.51
N GLU A 80 -4.26 12.65 -7.09
CA GLU A 80 -4.70 13.37 -8.30
C GLU A 80 -4.96 12.43 -9.48
N VAL A 81 -4.13 11.40 -9.67
CA VAL A 81 -4.30 10.43 -10.76
C VAL A 81 -5.58 9.63 -10.60
N ILE A 82 -5.87 9.14 -9.39
CA ILE A 82 -7.11 8.40 -9.09
C ILE A 82 -8.33 9.33 -9.15
N ALA A 83 -8.25 10.49 -8.49
CA ALA A 83 -9.36 11.44 -8.40
C ALA A 83 -9.76 12.01 -9.78
N SER A 84 -8.78 12.18 -10.68
CA SER A 84 -9.03 12.61 -12.06
C SER A 84 -9.52 11.48 -12.98
N GLY A 85 -9.65 10.25 -12.50
CA GLY A 85 -10.08 9.10 -13.30
C GLY A 85 -9.07 8.62 -14.35
N LYS A 86 -7.80 9.04 -14.25
CA LYS A 86 -6.73 8.62 -15.16
C LYS A 86 -6.23 7.19 -14.93
N GLY A 87 -6.62 6.59 -13.80
CA GLY A 87 -6.27 5.22 -13.44
C GLY A 87 -7.25 4.65 -12.42
N GLU A 88 -7.44 3.36 -12.43
CA GLU A 88 -8.29 2.64 -11.48
C GLU A 88 -7.49 2.02 -10.34
N TYR A 89 -6.20 1.79 -10.58
CA TYR A 89 -5.21 1.24 -9.64
C TYR A 89 -3.85 1.85 -9.96
N ILE A 90 -3.20 2.40 -8.95
CA ILE A 90 -1.86 2.98 -9.07
C ILE A 90 -0.90 2.15 -8.22
N ASN A 91 0.14 1.64 -8.85
CA ASN A 91 1.25 1.00 -8.19
C ASN A 91 2.43 1.96 -8.14
N GLY A 92 2.88 2.32 -6.95
CA GLY A 92 4.06 3.16 -6.77
C GLY A 92 5.33 2.50 -7.31
N THR A 93 6.37 3.29 -7.50
CA THR A 93 7.70 2.79 -7.83
C THR A 93 8.75 3.53 -7.01
N ARG A 94 9.65 2.76 -6.41
CA ARG A 94 10.80 3.29 -5.66
C ARG A 94 12.01 3.55 -6.56
N LEU A 95 11.97 3.05 -7.79
CA LEU A 95 13.10 3.11 -8.73
C LEU A 95 13.42 4.52 -9.22
N VAL A 96 12.60 5.51 -8.87
CA VAL A 96 12.82 6.92 -9.19
C VAL A 96 13.65 7.66 -8.14
N TYR A 97 13.81 7.07 -6.95
CA TYR A 97 14.60 7.66 -5.87
C TYR A 97 16.06 7.19 -5.92
N PRO A 98 17.04 8.05 -5.55
CA PRO A 98 18.43 7.64 -5.46
C PRO A 98 18.60 6.47 -4.49
N MET A 99 19.24 5.39 -4.94
CA MET A 99 19.50 4.23 -4.09
C MET A 99 20.85 4.40 -3.40
N GLU A 100 20.85 4.40 -2.08
CA GLU A 100 22.08 4.38 -1.29
C GLU A 100 22.53 2.93 -1.04
N ASN A 101 23.80 2.61 -1.40
CA ASN A 101 24.58 1.38 -1.15
C ASN A 101 24.12 0.01 -1.72
N ASP A 102 24.89 -0.52 -2.41
CA ASP A 102 25.78 -1.46 -3.05
C ASP A 102 25.28 -2.87 -3.48
N ALA A 103 25.85 -3.96 -3.07
CA ALA A 103 25.72 -5.25 -3.75
C ALA A 103 24.40 -5.99 -3.51
N MET A 104 23.83 -5.96 -2.30
CA MET A 104 22.57 -6.67 -2.00
C MET A 104 21.40 -6.00 -2.70
N ARG A 105 21.49 -4.69 -2.91
CA ARG A 105 20.49 -3.91 -3.66
C ARG A 105 20.54 -4.19 -5.15
N PHE A 106 21.72 -4.48 -5.71
CA PHE A 106 21.83 -4.87 -7.11
C PHE A 106 21.09 -6.18 -7.42
N LEU A 107 21.21 -7.20 -6.57
CA LEU A 107 20.46 -8.45 -6.71
C LEU A 107 18.95 -8.23 -6.56
N ASN A 108 18.53 -7.44 -5.59
CA ASN A 108 17.14 -7.08 -5.39
C ASN A 108 16.58 -6.25 -6.58
N PHE A 109 17.38 -5.34 -7.12
CA PHE A 109 17.03 -4.59 -8.33
C PHE A 109 16.86 -5.52 -9.53
N LEU A 110 17.81 -6.44 -9.75
CA LEU A 110 17.75 -7.40 -10.85
C LEU A 110 16.53 -8.33 -10.71
N ALA A 111 16.29 -8.85 -9.50
CA ALA A 111 15.12 -9.66 -9.20
C ALA A 111 13.82 -8.90 -9.45
N ASN A 112 13.68 -7.68 -8.90
CA ASN A 112 12.50 -6.84 -9.12
C ASN A 112 12.28 -6.53 -10.61
N ARG A 113 13.36 -6.24 -11.35
CA ARG A 113 13.29 -6.01 -12.80
C ARG A 113 12.80 -7.26 -13.55
N THR A 114 13.30 -8.43 -13.17
CA THR A 114 12.87 -9.71 -13.77
C THR A 114 11.39 -9.97 -13.48
N PHE A 115 10.96 -9.83 -12.23
CA PHE A 115 9.54 -9.97 -11.86
C PHE A 115 8.66 -8.94 -12.56
N SER A 116 9.11 -7.69 -12.70
CA SER A 116 8.37 -6.65 -13.41
C SER A 116 8.12 -7.02 -14.87
N VAL A 117 9.11 -7.60 -15.55
CA VAL A 117 8.98 -8.08 -16.94
C VAL A 117 8.00 -9.25 -17.02
N ILE A 118 8.14 -10.24 -16.13
CA ILE A 118 7.25 -11.41 -16.08
C ILE A 118 5.81 -10.97 -15.82
N PHE A 119 5.58 -10.10 -14.85
CA PHE A 119 4.23 -9.63 -14.52
C PHE A 119 3.64 -8.73 -15.60
N THR A 120 4.45 -7.89 -16.24
CA THR A 120 4.03 -7.11 -17.40
C THR A 120 3.50 -8.01 -18.51
N TRP A 121 4.21 -9.12 -18.77
CA TRP A 121 3.79 -10.11 -19.77
C TRP A 121 2.55 -10.90 -19.35
N LEU A 122 2.52 -11.40 -18.11
CA LEU A 122 1.40 -12.21 -17.59
C LEU A 122 0.10 -11.42 -17.48
N LEU A 123 0.18 -10.17 -17.05
CA LEU A 123 -0.99 -9.33 -16.76
C LEU A 123 -1.36 -8.42 -17.94
N ASN A 124 -0.54 -8.40 -18.99
CA ASN A 124 -0.67 -7.47 -20.11
C ASN A 124 -0.81 -5.99 -19.66
N GLN A 125 -0.15 -5.65 -18.55
CA GLN A 125 -0.15 -4.33 -17.92
C GLN A 125 1.29 -3.96 -17.57
N ARG A 126 1.68 -2.71 -17.83
CA ARG A 126 3.04 -2.25 -17.54
C ARG A 126 3.26 -2.12 -16.02
N ILE A 127 4.02 -3.04 -15.45
CA ILE A 127 4.45 -3.02 -14.05
C ILE A 127 5.94 -2.69 -13.99
N THR A 128 6.32 -1.65 -13.25
CA THR A 128 7.71 -1.19 -13.14
C THR A 128 8.39 -1.61 -11.84
N ASP A 129 7.62 -1.71 -10.77
CA ASP A 129 8.11 -2.14 -9.44
C ASP A 129 7.05 -3.03 -8.78
N THR A 130 7.39 -4.28 -8.53
CA THR A 130 6.48 -5.24 -7.90
C THR A 130 6.53 -5.21 -6.38
N LEU A 131 7.58 -4.59 -5.81
CA LEU A 131 7.88 -4.58 -4.38
C LEU A 131 7.61 -3.22 -3.71
N CYS A 132 7.15 -2.21 -4.45
CA CYS A 132 6.75 -0.95 -3.85
C CYS A 132 5.45 -1.15 -3.06
N GLY A 133 5.47 -0.81 -1.78
CA GLY A 133 4.30 -0.96 -0.93
C GLY A 133 3.19 0.05 -1.18
N THR A 134 3.53 1.21 -1.75
CA THR A 134 2.52 2.24 -2.04
C THR A 134 1.60 1.80 -3.16
N LYS A 135 0.34 1.63 -2.81
CA LYS A 135 -0.76 1.27 -3.72
C LYS A 135 -1.90 2.24 -3.50
N VAL A 136 -2.55 2.65 -4.59
CA VAL A 136 -3.71 3.53 -4.51
C VAL A 136 -4.82 3.01 -5.41
N LEU A 137 -6.02 2.91 -4.88
CA LEU A 137 -7.20 2.47 -5.60
C LEU A 137 -8.47 3.02 -4.96
N THR A 138 -9.59 2.96 -5.67
CA THR A 138 -10.87 3.31 -5.06
C THR A 138 -11.38 2.17 -4.18
N LYS A 139 -12.13 2.49 -3.12
CA LYS A 139 -12.82 1.48 -2.30
C LYS A 139 -13.75 0.60 -3.11
N LYS A 140 -14.38 1.15 -4.15
CA LYS A 140 -15.21 0.41 -5.11
C LYS A 140 -14.38 -0.70 -5.81
N ASN A 141 -13.17 -0.38 -6.27
CA ASN A 141 -12.31 -1.35 -6.94
C ASN A 141 -11.73 -2.36 -5.95
N TYR A 142 -11.37 -1.93 -4.73
CA TYR A 142 -10.99 -2.85 -3.66
C TYR A 142 -12.09 -3.89 -3.38
N ASN A 143 -13.34 -3.46 -3.27
CA ASN A 143 -14.47 -4.38 -3.05
C ASN A 143 -14.63 -5.42 -4.18
N LYS A 144 -14.33 -5.07 -5.44
CA LYS A 144 -14.29 -6.03 -6.54
C LYS A 144 -13.17 -7.06 -6.36
N ILE A 145 -11.98 -6.62 -5.92
CA ILE A 145 -10.86 -7.52 -5.63
C ILE A 145 -11.24 -8.49 -4.51
N VAL A 146 -11.83 -7.99 -3.42
CA VAL A 146 -12.31 -8.82 -2.30
C VAL A 146 -13.31 -9.86 -2.75
N ALA A 147 -14.29 -9.49 -3.58
CA ALA A 147 -15.29 -10.41 -4.09
C ALA A 147 -14.71 -11.56 -4.95
N ASN A 148 -13.55 -11.34 -5.56
CA ASN A 148 -12.85 -12.32 -6.40
C ASN A 148 -11.66 -13.01 -5.71
N ARG A 149 -11.39 -12.70 -4.44
CA ARG A 149 -10.21 -13.18 -3.70
C ARG A 149 -10.12 -14.71 -3.62
N SER A 150 -11.25 -15.42 -3.54
CA SER A 150 -11.28 -16.89 -3.53
C SER A 150 -10.61 -17.53 -4.76
N TYR A 151 -10.49 -16.79 -5.86
CA TYR A 151 -9.81 -17.27 -7.06
C TYR A 151 -8.28 -17.33 -6.89
N PHE A 152 -7.70 -16.42 -6.13
CA PHE A 152 -6.23 -16.31 -5.91
C PHE A 152 -5.74 -17.04 -4.65
N GLY A 153 -6.67 -17.50 -3.79
CA GLY A 153 -6.37 -18.12 -2.51
C GLY A 153 -6.05 -17.09 -1.40
N GLU A 154 -5.93 -17.59 -0.18
CA GLU A 154 -5.70 -16.74 1.01
C GLU A 154 -4.21 -16.49 1.30
N PHE A 155 -3.31 -17.11 0.54
CA PHE A 155 -1.87 -17.04 0.79
C PHE A 155 -1.24 -15.85 0.07
N ASP A 156 -1.32 -14.68 0.70
CA ASP A 156 -0.51 -13.51 0.32
C ASP A 156 0.10 -12.85 1.56
N PRO A 157 1.26 -13.34 2.02
CA PRO A 157 1.92 -12.80 3.21
C PRO A 157 2.41 -11.36 3.02
N PHE A 158 2.57 -10.90 1.80
CA PHE A 158 3.05 -9.56 1.48
C PHE A 158 1.92 -8.56 1.22
N GLY A 159 0.70 -9.01 0.88
CA GLY A 159 -0.43 -8.17 0.54
C GLY A 159 -0.31 -7.42 -0.78
N ASP A 160 0.80 -7.61 -1.49
CA ASP A 160 1.10 -6.90 -2.73
C ASP A 160 0.51 -7.61 -3.95
N PHE A 161 0.56 -8.94 -3.95
CA PHE A 161 0.15 -9.76 -5.10
C PHE A 161 -1.36 -9.82 -5.23
N ASP A 162 -2.10 -9.95 -4.12
CA ASP A 162 -3.57 -9.92 -4.10
C ASP A 162 -4.11 -8.65 -4.79
N LEU A 163 -3.51 -7.49 -4.47
CA LEU A 163 -3.89 -6.22 -5.08
C LEU A 163 -3.46 -6.10 -6.54
N ILE A 164 -2.23 -6.50 -6.89
CA ILE A 164 -1.71 -6.40 -8.27
C ILE A 164 -2.49 -7.32 -9.21
N PHE A 165 -2.66 -8.59 -8.84
CA PHE A 165 -3.36 -9.56 -9.66
C PHE A 165 -4.87 -9.30 -9.70
N GLY A 166 -5.46 -8.88 -8.58
CA GLY A 166 -6.87 -8.52 -8.50
C GLY A 166 -7.22 -7.29 -9.32
N ALA A 167 -6.31 -6.31 -9.42
CA ALA A 167 -6.52 -5.12 -10.21
C ALA A 167 -6.33 -5.33 -11.73
N ALA A 168 -5.57 -6.37 -12.12
CA ALA A 168 -5.32 -6.68 -13.54
C ALA A 168 -6.44 -7.51 -14.20
N LYS A 169 -7.39 -8.04 -13.43
CA LYS A 169 -8.52 -8.84 -13.88
C LYS A 169 -9.77 -8.00 -14.08
#